data_18c65a0de47a42ea584f4df8c620b30d
#
_entry.id   18c65a0de47a42ea584f4df8c620b30d
#
_cell.length_a   1.000
_cell.length_b   1.000
_cell.length_c   1.000
_cell.angle_alpha   90.00
_cell.angle_beta   90.00
_cell.angle_gamma   90.00
#
_symmetry.space_group_name_H-M   'P 1'
#
loop_
_entity.id
_entity.type
_entity.pdbx_description
1 polymer ?
#
loop_
_entity_poly.entity_id
_entity_poly.type
_entity_poly.pdbx_seq_one_letter_code
_entity_poly.pdbx_strand_id
1 'polypeptide(L)'
;MWTIPTLMTLARIAAIPLIVGVFYMPLPDETRNLWATVMFVVFALTDWLDGYLARKLNQSSAFGAFLDPVADKFLVCASLLVLVHLGRADVLVALIIIGREIAISALREWMAQIGATKSVAVHVLGKLKTTMQMVAIPFLLYNGMLFGVIDTAQWGFVLIWVAGVLTVWSMVYYLRKAWPDILDHAQ
;
A
#
# COMPACT_ATOMS: atom_id res chain seq x y z
N MET A 1 -6.44 -13.32 -21.35
CA MET A 1 -5.74 -13.48 -20.07
C MET A 1 -4.53 -12.55 -19.94
N TRP A 2 -3.71 -12.41 -20.95
CA TRP A 2 -2.46 -11.61 -20.92
C TRP A 2 -2.72 -10.23 -21.53
N THR A 3 -3.26 -9.31 -20.76
CA THR A 3 -3.39 -7.90 -21.17
C THR A 3 -2.16 -7.11 -20.70
N ILE A 4 -1.88 -5.96 -21.35
CA ILE A 4 -0.77 -5.09 -20.95
C ILE A 4 -0.87 -4.73 -19.45
N PRO A 5 -2.03 -4.30 -18.90
CA PRO A 5 -2.15 -4.05 -17.48
C PRO A 5 -1.81 -5.26 -16.61
N THR A 6 -2.30 -6.46 -16.95
CA THR A 6 -2.01 -7.68 -16.17
C THR A 6 -0.51 -8.02 -16.15
N LEU A 7 0.20 -7.81 -17.26
CA LEU A 7 1.66 -8.02 -17.31
C LEU A 7 2.40 -7.00 -16.42
N MET A 8 1.96 -5.75 -16.39
CA MET A 8 2.56 -4.71 -15.55
C MET A 8 2.34 -5.03 -14.05
N THR A 9 1.15 -5.51 -13.67
CA THR A 9 0.87 -5.96 -12.29
C THR A 9 1.76 -7.15 -11.89
N LEU A 10 1.95 -8.13 -12.79
CA LEU A 10 2.85 -9.26 -12.54
C LEU A 10 4.31 -8.82 -12.43
N ALA A 11 4.76 -7.90 -13.27
CA ALA A 11 6.10 -7.32 -13.20
C ALA A 11 6.31 -6.62 -11.85
N ARG A 12 5.30 -5.91 -11.33
CA ARG A 12 5.33 -5.29 -9.99
C ARG A 12 5.49 -6.33 -8.89
N ILE A 13 4.71 -7.41 -8.91
CA ILE A 13 4.82 -8.49 -7.92
C ILE A 13 6.23 -9.12 -7.97
N ALA A 14 6.76 -9.36 -9.16
CA ALA A 14 8.11 -9.90 -9.33
C ALA A 14 9.21 -8.90 -8.88
N ALA A 15 8.93 -7.62 -8.92
CA ALA A 15 9.87 -6.57 -8.53
C ALA A 15 9.92 -6.32 -7.00
N ILE A 16 8.88 -6.68 -6.26
CA ILE A 16 8.87 -6.53 -4.79
C ILE A 16 10.05 -7.25 -4.12
N PRO A 17 10.39 -8.51 -4.44
CA PRO A 17 11.58 -9.15 -3.93
C PRO A 17 12.89 -8.40 -4.26
N LEU A 18 12.94 -7.65 -5.36
CA LEU A 18 14.12 -6.86 -5.71
C LEU A 18 14.30 -5.68 -4.76
N ILE A 19 13.22 -4.99 -4.37
CA ILE A 19 13.28 -3.91 -3.37
C ILE A 19 13.82 -4.45 -2.05
N VAL A 20 13.35 -5.61 -1.63
CA VAL A 20 13.85 -6.28 -0.42
C VAL A 20 15.32 -6.68 -0.59
N GLY A 21 15.66 -7.29 -1.74
CA GLY A 21 16.98 -7.81 -2.05
C GLY A 21 18.08 -6.76 -2.09
N VAL A 22 17.76 -5.51 -2.46
CA VAL A 22 18.74 -4.40 -2.48
C VAL A 22 19.40 -4.22 -1.11
N PHE A 23 18.68 -4.43 0.00
CA PHE A 23 19.21 -4.26 1.34
C PHE A 23 20.15 -5.37 1.78
N TYR A 24 20.19 -6.49 1.05
CA TYR A 24 21.15 -7.59 1.27
C TYR A 24 22.38 -7.50 0.35
N MET A 25 22.42 -6.51 -0.56
CA MET A 25 23.57 -6.30 -1.44
C MET A 25 24.72 -5.62 -0.67
N PRO A 26 25.99 -5.92 -0.98
CA PRO A 26 27.16 -5.27 -0.40
C PRO A 26 27.40 -3.88 -1.01
N LEU A 27 26.42 -3.00 -0.90
CA LEU A 27 26.47 -1.63 -1.39
C LEU A 27 26.47 -0.64 -0.23
N PRO A 28 26.99 0.59 -0.40
CA PRO A 28 26.86 1.65 0.60
C PRO A 28 25.39 1.93 0.94
N ASP A 29 25.12 2.28 2.20
CA ASP A 29 23.76 2.52 2.68
C ASP A 29 22.99 3.56 1.85
N GLU A 30 23.65 4.65 1.49
CA GLU A 30 23.06 5.69 0.63
C GLU A 30 22.60 5.14 -0.73
N THR A 31 23.43 4.30 -1.33
CA THR A 31 23.13 3.67 -2.63
C THR A 31 21.97 2.71 -2.53
N ARG A 32 21.93 1.86 -1.47
CA ARG A 32 20.80 0.95 -1.20
C ARG A 32 19.50 1.71 -0.99
N ASN A 33 19.55 2.76 -0.17
CA ASN A 33 18.42 3.64 0.12
C ASN A 33 17.88 4.31 -1.14
N LEU A 34 18.77 4.86 -1.96
CA LEU A 34 18.39 5.49 -3.22
C LEU A 34 17.71 4.51 -4.17
N TRP A 35 18.31 3.32 -4.40
CA TRP A 35 17.73 2.30 -5.28
C TRP A 35 16.39 1.80 -4.77
N ALA A 36 16.25 1.50 -3.48
CA ALA A 36 14.99 1.07 -2.90
C ALA A 36 13.90 2.14 -3.05
N THR A 37 14.26 3.41 -2.82
CA THR A 37 13.34 4.55 -2.98
C THR A 37 12.90 4.71 -4.43
N VAL A 38 13.85 4.71 -5.36
CA VAL A 38 13.55 4.83 -6.80
C VAL A 38 12.65 3.70 -7.27
N MET A 39 12.97 2.45 -6.91
CA MET A 39 12.14 1.30 -7.26
C MET A 39 10.73 1.43 -6.68
N PHE A 40 10.59 1.77 -5.40
CA PHE A 40 9.27 1.96 -4.78
C PHE A 40 8.46 3.01 -5.51
N VAL A 41 9.04 4.19 -5.78
CA VAL A 41 8.36 5.30 -6.48
C VAL A 41 7.96 4.90 -7.91
N VAL A 42 8.87 4.25 -8.65
CA VAL A 42 8.58 3.77 -10.01
C VAL A 42 7.41 2.79 -10.01
N PHE A 43 7.40 1.81 -9.09
CA PHE A 43 6.31 0.83 -9.02
C PHE A 43 4.99 1.46 -8.56
N ALA A 44 5.01 2.41 -7.63
CA ALA A 44 3.82 3.15 -7.23
C ALA A 44 3.25 4.01 -8.36
N LEU A 45 4.10 4.64 -9.16
CA LEU A 45 3.68 5.40 -10.35
C LEU A 45 3.17 4.49 -11.47
N THR A 46 3.79 3.33 -11.66
CA THR A 46 3.37 2.33 -12.65
C THR A 46 1.96 1.84 -12.33
N ASP A 47 1.61 1.62 -11.06
CA ASP A 47 0.25 1.26 -10.64
C ASP A 47 -0.81 2.29 -11.07
N TRP A 48 -0.52 3.56 -10.84
CA TRP A 48 -1.41 4.63 -11.29
C TRP A 48 -1.58 4.64 -12.82
N LEU A 49 -0.48 4.41 -13.55
CA LEU A 49 -0.47 4.34 -15.00
C LEU A 49 -1.23 3.14 -15.56
N ASP A 50 -1.11 1.97 -14.91
CA ASP A 50 -1.81 0.73 -15.29
C ASP A 50 -3.33 0.91 -15.19
N GLY A 51 -3.79 1.47 -14.08
CA GLY A 51 -5.20 1.78 -13.89
C GLY A 51 -5.74 2.80 -14.90
N TYR A 52 -4.92 3.77 -15.33
CA TYR A 52 -5.27 4.70 -16.39
C TYR A 52 -5.34 4.02 -17.77
N LEU A 53 -4.33 3.23 -18.12
CA LEU A 53 -4.24 2.50 -19.39
C LEU A 53 -5.35 1.45 -19.53
N ALA A 54 -5.65 0.70 -18.48
CA ALA A 54 -6.72 -0.29 -18.48
C ALA A 54 -8.08 0.33 -18.84
N ARG A 55 -8.38 1.50 -18.25
CA ARG A 55 -9.61 2.26 -18.57
C ARG A 55 -9.61 2.81 -20.00
N LYS A 56 -8.48 3.36 -20.46
CA LYS A 56 -8.36 3.97 -21.80
C LYS A 56 -8.38 2.94 -22.94
N LEU A 57 -7.80 1.76 -22.70
CA LEU A 57 -7.71 0.69 -23.70
C LEU A 57 -8.88 -0.29 -23.64
N ASN A 58 -9.82 -0.15 -22.66
CA ASN A 58 -10.89 -1.11 -22.39
C ASN A 58 -10.36 -2.57 -22.25
N GLN A 59 -9.14 -2.74 -21.74
CA GLN A 59 -8.46 -4.01 -21.56
C GLN A 59 -8.44 -4.39 -20.08
N SER A 60 -9.60 -4.66 -19.51
CA SER A 60 -9.69 -5.23 -18.16
C SER A 60 -9.85 -6.75 -18.26
N SER A 61 -8.99 -7.52 -17.56
CA SER A 61 -9.19 -8.95 -17.36
C SER A 61 -9.67 -9.20 -15.92
N ALA A 62 -10.52 -10.21 -15.72
CA ALA A 62 -10.95 -10.61 -14.37
C ALA A 62 -9.75 -10.98 -13.48
N PHE A 63 -8.72 -11.60 -14.08
CA PHE A 63 -7.49 -11.96 -13.39
C PHE A 63 -6.65 -10.72 -13.02
N GLY A 64 -6.54 -9.71 -13.90
CA GLY A 64 -5.89 -8.42 -13.58
C GLY A 64 -6.61 -7.72 -12.44
N ALA A 65 -7.93 -7.59 -12.50
CA ALA A 65 -8.74 -6.96 -11.46
C ALA A 65 -8.59 -7.64 -10.08
N PHE A 66 -8.29 -8.94 -10.03
CA PHE A 66 -7.94 -9.66 -8.81
C PHE A 66 -6.49 -9.36 -8.36
N LEU A 67 -5.53 -9.35 -9.29
CA LEU A 67 -4.12 -9.18 -8.97
C LEU A 67 -3.74 -7.76 -8.55
N ASP A 68 -4.37 -6.73 -9.12
CA ASP A 68 -4.04 -5.33 -8.85
C ASP A 68 -4.12 -4.98 -7.34
N PRO A 69 -5.24 -5.27 -6.63
CA PRO A 69 -5.31 -5.02 -5.20
C PRO A 69 -4.32 -5.85 -4.37
N VAL A 70 -3.91 -7.01 -4.86
CA VAL A 70 -2.92 -7.88 -4.19
C VAL A 70 -1.53 -7.28 -4.32
N ALA A 71 -1.12 -6.89 -5.54
CA ALA A 71 0.19 -6.31 -5.82
C ALA A 71 0.42 -5.01 -5.02
N ASP A 72 -0.60 -4.16 -4.98
CA ASP A 72 -0.57 -2.87 -4.28
C ASP A 72 -0.32 -3.03 -2.78
N LYS A 73 -1.09 -3.92 -2.14
CA LYS A 73 -0.91 -4.22 -0.72
C LYS A 73 0.42 -4.92 -0.43
N PHE A 74 0.83 -5.82 -1.32
CA PHE A 74 2.08 -6.56 -1.15
C PHE A 74 3.30 -5.63 -1.21
N LEU A 75 3.30 -4.63 -2.10
CA LEU A 75 4.34 -3.60 -2.17
C LEU A 75 4.45 -2.82 -0.84
N VAL A 76 3.32 -2.34 -0.31
CA VAL A 76 3.29 -1.61 0.96
C VAL A 76 3.72 -2.48 2.13
N CYS A 77 3.20 -3.72 2.23
CA CYS A 77 3.55 -4.65 3.31
C CYS A 77 5.05 -5.00 3.29
N ALA A 78 5.60 -5.35 2.13
CA ALA A 78 7.01 -5.68 1.99
C ALA A 78 7.91 -4.50 2.37
N SER A 79 7.56 -3.30 1.91
CA SER A 79 8.32 -2.08 2.26
C SER A 79 8.27 -1.77 3.76
N LEU A 80 7.09 -1.91 4.40
CA LEU A 80 6.97 -1.73 5.85
C LEU A 80 7.79 -2.74 6.64
N LEU A 81 7.79 -4.02 6.22
CA LEU A 81 8.62 -5.05 6.86
C LEU A 81 10.11 -4.74 6.75
N VAL A 82 10.56 -4.28 5.58
CA VAL A 82 11.95 -3.81 5.39
C VAL A 82 12.24 -2.63 6.32
N LEU A 83 11.36 -1.63 6.40
CA LEU A 83 11.54 -0.46 7.25
C LEU A 83 11.60 -0.83 8.74
N VAL A 84 10.79 -1.80 9.17
CA VAL A 84 10.87 -2.35 10.54
C VAL A 84 12.20 -3.06 10.77
N HIS A 85 12.64 -3.90 9.82
CA HIS A 85 13.94 -4.57 9.90
C HIS A 85 15.12 -3.59 10.01
N LEU A 86 15.03 -2.46 9.30
CA LEU A 86 16.03 -1.39 9.34
C LEU A 86 15.91 -0.47 10.57
N GLY A 87 14.94 -0.67 11.45
CA GLY A 87 14.68 0.19 12.60
C GLY A 87 14.15 1.59 12.25
N ARG A 88 13.60 1.77 11.03
CA ARG A 88 13.09 3.06 10.52
C ARG A 88 11.59 3.23 10.67
N ALA A 89 10.86 2.16 10.92
CA ALA A 89 9.44 2.18 11.25
C ALA A 89 9.19 1.37 12.52
N ASP A 90 8.23 1.82 13.32
CA ASP A 90 7.81 1.11 14.52
C ASP A 90 6.98 -0.13 14.17
N VAL A 91 7.23 -1.25 14.86
CA VAL A 91 6.54 -2.53 14.66
C VAL A 91 5.02 -2.37 14.85
N LEU A 92 4.60 -1.58 15.85
CA LEU A 92 3.18 -1.36 16.14
C LEU A 92 2.48 -0.65 14.99
N VAL A 93 3.09 0.40 14.43
CA VAL A 93 2.55 1.14 13.29
C VAL A 93 2.46 0.24 12.06
N ALA A 94 3.51 -0.54 11.78
CA ALA A 94 3.50 -1.49 10.66
C ALA A 94 2.40 -2.54 10.83
N LEU A 95 2.24 -3.10 12.04
CA LEU A 95 1.18 -4.08 12.35
C LEU A 95 -0.22 -3.48 12.14
N ILE A 96 -0.46 -2.25 12.62
CA ILE A 96 -1.73 -1.55 12.45
C ILE A 96 -2.04 -1.36 10.95
N ILE A 97 -1.07 -0.91 10.18
CA ILE A 97 -1.27 -0.64 8.74
C ILE A 97 -1.53 -1.94 7.99
N ILE A 98 -0.69 -2.95 8.16
CA ILE A 98 -0.81 -4.25 7.47
C ILE A 98 -2.09 -4.97 7.90
N GLY A 99 -2.36 -5.04 9.20
CA GLY A 99 -3.54 -5.70 9.74
C GLY A 99 -4.83 -5.09 9.20
N ARG A 100 -4.89 -3.76 9.15
CA ARG A 100 -6.05 -3.06 8.56
C ARG A 100 -6.19 -3.32 7.06
N GLU A 101 -5.09 -3.34 6.29
CA GLU A 101 -5.16 -3.62 4.85
C GLU A 101 -5.76 -5.00 4.59
N ILE A 102 -5.40 -5.99 5.39
CA ILE A 102 -5.96 -7.34 5.31
C ILE A 102 -7.42 -7.35 5.76
N ALA A 103 -7.72 -6.82 6.95
CA ALA A 103 -9.05 -6.85 7.54
C ALA A 103 -10.11 -6.16 6.65
N ILE A 104 -9.81 -4.94 6.15
CA ILE A 104 -10.76 -4.21 5.30
C ILE A 104 -10.90 -4.84 3.91
N SER A 105 -9.87 -5.53 3.42
CA SER A 105 -9.99 -6.26 2.16
C SER A 105 -10.91 -7.45 2.29
N ALA A 106 -10.74 -8.24 3.34
CA ALA A 106 -11.61 -9.37 3.66
C ALA A 106 -13.06 -8.89 3.90
N LEU A 107 -13.23 -7.78 4.65
CA LEU A 107 -14.55 -7.19 4.87
C LEU A 107 -15.22 -6.78 3.56
N ARG A 108 -14.50 -6.13 2.65
CA ARG A 108 -15.07 -5.73 1.35
C ARG A 108 -15.45 -6.90 0.48
N GLU A 109 -14.63 -7.94 0.47
CA GLU A 109 -14.91 -9.17 -0.27
C GLU A 109 -16.18 -9.84 0.27
N TRP A 110 -16.29 -9.99 1.57
CA TRP A 110 -17.49 -10.55 2.22
C TRP A 110 -18.73 -9.70 1.96
N MET A 111 -18.64 -8.36 2.11
CA MET A 111 -19.74 -7.45 1.79
C MET A 111 -20.17 -7.51 0.31
N ALA A 112 -19.24 -7.79 -0.60
CA ALA A 112 -19.56 -8.00 -2.01
C ALA A 112 -20.35 -9.29 -2.22
N GLN A 113 -20.00 -10.36 -1.51
CA GLN A 113 -20.70 -11.66 -1.58
C GLN A 113 -22.14 -11.57 -1.07
N ILE A 114 -22.40 -10.78 -0.03
CA ILE A 114 -23.77 -10.57 0.52
C ILE A 114 -24.52 -9.41 -0.15
N GLY A 115 -23.96 -8.77 -1.18
CA GLY A 115 -24.61 -7.67 -1.91
C GLY A 115 -24.58 -6.30 -1.22
N ALA A 116 -23.93 -6.16 -0.05
CA ALA A 116 -23.89 -4.94 0.78
C ALA A 116 -22.69 -4.02 0.49
N THR A 117 -22.26 -3.89 -0.77
CA THR A 117 -21.06 -3.15 -1.18
C THR A 117 -21.07 -1.67 -0.82
N LYS A 118 -22.24 -1.04 -0.71
CA LYS A 118 -22.38 0.40 -0.39
C LYS A 118 -21.87 0.76 1.01
N SER A 119 -21.96 -0.18 1.96
CA SER A 119 -21.56 0.03 3.35
C SER A 119 -20.05 0.20 3.51
N VAL A 120 -19.27 -0.33 2.57
CA VAL A 120 -17.80 -0.30 2.58
C VAL A 120 -17.19 0.52 1.45
N ALA A 121 -17.97 1.43 0.84
CA ALA A 121 -17.51 2.33 -0.20
C ALA A 121 -16.34 3.22 0.28
N VAL A 122 -15.40 3.53 -0.62
CA VAL A 122 -14.19 4.30 -0.28
C VAL A 122 -14.56 5.70 0.19
N HIS A 123 -14.13 6.06 1.40
CA HIS A 123 -14.31 7.37 1.99
C HIS A 123 -13.04 8.23 1.83
N VAL A 124 -13.18 9.56 1.92
CA VAL A 124 -12.06 10.53 1.81
C VAL A 124 -10.91 10.22 2.79
N LEU A 125 -11.25 9.79 4.02
CA LEU A 125 -10.25 9.38 5.01
C LEU A 125 -9.37 8.22 4.53
N GLY A 126 -9.96 7.27 3.77
CA GLY A 126 -9.20 6.17 3.19
C GLY A 126 -8.22 6.62 2.10
N LYS A 127 -8.57 7.65 1.33
CA LYS A 127 -7.67 8.24 0.34
C LYS A 127 -6.52 8.98 1.01
N LEU A 128 -6.83 9.81 2.02
CA LEU A 128 -5.83 10.59 2.74
C LEU A 128 -4.77 9.70 3.41
N LYS A 129 -5.19 8.64 4.12
CA LYS A 129 -4.23 7.72 4.75
C LYS A 129 -3.29 7.08 3.73
N THR A 130 -3.83 6.66 2.56
CA THR A 130 -3.03 6.03 1.50
C THR A 130 -2.02 7.02 0.94
N THR A 131 -2.42 8.27 0.71
CA THR A 131 -1.49 9.32 0.28
C THR A 131 -0.37 9.53 1.29
N MET A 132 -0.70 9.60 2.60
CA MET A 132 0.32 9.73 3.65
C MET A 132 1.30 8.54 3.68
N GLN A 133 0.81 7.30 3.51
CA GLN A 133 1.65 6.11 3.42
C GLN A 133 2.56 6.14 2.18
N MET A 134 2.01 6.50 1.02
CA MET A 134 2.77 6.55 -0.25
C MET A 134 3.86 7.63 -0.25
N VAL A 135 3.77 8.65 0.60
CA VAL A 135 4.83 9.64 0.82
C VAL A 135 5.78 9.21 1.93
N ALA A 136 5.25 8.66 3.04
CA ALA A 136 6.05 8.27 4.19
C ALA A 136 7.04 7.14 3.87
N ILE A 137 6.61 6.11 3.14
CA ILE A 137 7.43 4.94 2.84
C ILE A 137 8.70 5.32 2.05
N PRO A 138 8.64 6.03 0.90
CA PRO A 138 9.84 6.43 0.18
C PRO A 138 10.71 7.40 0.98
N PHE A 139 10.15 8.25 1.84
CA PHE A 139 10.92 9.11 2.74
C PHE A 139 11.73 8.27 3.73
N LEU A 140 11.14 7.26 4.35
CA LEU A 140 11.82 6.35 5.27
C LEU A 140 12.83 5.43 4.56
N LEU A 141 12.55 5.03 3.30
CA LEU A 141 13.50 4.27 2.50
C LEU A 141 14.74 5.11 2.15
N TYR A 142 14.53 6.36 1.73
CA TYR A 142 15.61 7.29 1.39
C TYR A 142 16.50 7.61 2.59
N ASN A 143 15.88 7.92 3.74
CA ASN A 143 16.53 8.10 5.04
C ASN A 143 17.75 9.02 5.00
N GLY A 144 17.59 10.22 4.44
CA GLY A 144 18.66 11.20 4.28
C GLY A 144 18.12 12.61 4.05
N MET A 145 19.03 13.54 3.77
CA MET A 145 18.67 14.92 3.48
C MET A 145 18.29 15.09 1.99
N LEU A 146 17.03 15.32 1.71
CA LEU A 146 16.55 15.60 0.36
C LEU A 146 16.81 17.08 0.02
N PHE A 147 17.55 17.34 -1.05
CA PHE A 147 17.98 18.68 -1.48
C PHE A 147 18.73 19.50 -0.40
N GLY A 148 19.28 18.83 0.61
CA GLY A 148 19.99 19.49 1.71
C GLY A 148 19.09 20.28 2.70
N VAL A 149 17.77 20.18 2.55
CA VAL A 149 16.77 20.96 3.34
C VAL A 149 15.81 20.07 4.10
N ILE A 150 15.34 18.98 3.51
CA ILE A 150 14.28 18.13 4.06
C ILE A 150 14.92 16.87 4.66
N ASP A 151 14.80 16.72 5.99
CA ASP A 151 15.12 15.46 6.66
C ASP A 151 13.99 14.45 6.42
N THR A 152 14.24 13.53 5.47
CA THR A 152 13.22 12.53 5.09
C THR A 152 12.98 11.50 6.18
N ALA A 153 13.95 11.24 7.08
CA ALA A 153 13.76 10.33 8.20
C ALA A 153 12.74 10.89 9.20
N GLN A 154 12.88 12.16 9.59
CA GLN A 154 11.96 12.81 10.52
C GLN A 154 10.55 12.95 9.91
N TRP A 155 10.46 13.47 8.70
CA TRP A 155 9.16 13.65 8.04
C TRP A 155 8.49 12.30 7.73
N GLY A 156 9.25 11.31 7.30
CA GLY A 156 8.75 9.96 7.08
C GLY A 156 8.20 9.33 8.35
N PHE A 157 8.90 9.51 9.48
CA PHE A 157 8.43 9.05 10.79
C PHE A 157 7.10 9.71 11.20
N VAL A 158 7.00 11.03 11.09
CA VAL A 158 5.76 11.75 11.41
C VAL A 158 4.61 11.29 10.51
N LEU A 159 4.85 11.22 9.19
CA LEU A 159 3.83 10.84 8.21
C LEU A 159 3.34 9.41 8.40
N ILE A 160 4.22 8.46 8.75
CA ILE A 160 3.80 7.07 8.96
C ILE A 160 2.95 6.90 10.22
N TRP A 161 3.23 7.66 11.28
CA TRP A 161 2.40 7.70 12.48
C TRP A 161 1.04 8.33 12.22
N VAL A 162 1.00 9.45 11.50
CA VAL A 162 -0.26 10.08 11.05
C VAL A 162 -1.07 9.09 10.21
N ALA A 163 -0.43 8.40 9.28
CA ALA A 163 -1.08 7.36 8.49
C ALA A 163 -1.61 6.21 9.35
N GLY A 164 -0.88 5.80 10.39
CA GLY A 164 -1.32 4.79 11.37
C GLY A 164 -2.59 5.22 12.11
N VAL A 165 -2.63 6.44 12.64
CA VAL A 165 -3.81 7.00 13.33
C VAL A 165 -5.02 7.07 12.39
N LEU A 166 -4.84 7.61 11.18
CA LEU A 166 -5.90 7.65 10.16
C LEU A 166 -6.36 6.25 9.75
N THR A 167 -5.45 5.29 9.78
CA THR A 167 -5.74 3.89 9.48
C THR A 167 -6.69 3.29 10.53
N VAL A 168 -6.41 3.48 11.82
CA VAL A 168 -7.30 3.02 12.91
C VAL A 168 -8.65 3.72 12.82
N TRP A 169 -8.67 5.04 12.66
CA TRP A 169 -9.91 5.79 12.54
C TRP A 169 -10.77 5.28 11.37
N SER A 170 -10.17 5.14 10.19
CA SER A 170 -10.90 4.65 9.02
C SER A 170 -11.42 3.22 9.21
N MET A 171 -10.67 2.36 9.91
CA MET A 171 -11.09 0.99 10.24
C MET A 171 -12.34 0.98 11.12
N VAL A 172 -12.32 1.76 12.21
CA VAL A 172 -13.48 1.90 13.11
C VAL A 172 -14.71 2.43 12.36
N TYR A 173 -14.51 3.43 11.49
CA TYR A 173 -15.59 3.98 10.65
C TYR A 173 -16.21 2.92 9.74
N TYR A 174 -15.39 2.13 9.01
CA TYR A 174 -15.89 1.07 8.13
C TYR A 174 -16.60 -0.04 8.87
N LEU A 175 -16.05 -0.49 10.01
CA LEU A 175 -16.67 -1.52 10.84
C LEU A 175 -18.02 -1.06 11.39
N ARG A 176 -18.10 0.17 11.91
CA ARG A 176 -19.39 0.72 12.40
C ARG A 176 -20.44 0.81 11.30
N LYS A 177 -20.03 1.20 10.10
CA LYS A 177 -20.95 1.32 8.97
C LYS A 177 -21.42 -0.03 8.42
N ALA A 178 -20.55 -1.04 8.45
CA ALA A 178 -20.87 -2.40 8.02
C ALA A 178 -21.64 -3.20 9.07
N TRP A 179 -21.61 -2.77 10.34
CA TRP A 179 -22.15 -3.53 11.48
C TRP A 179 -23.60 -3.97 11.32
N PRO A 180 -24.55 -3.11 10.89
CA PRO A 180 -25.94 -3.53 10.66
C PRO A 180 -26.05 -4.68 9.65
N ASP A 181 -25.37 -4.54 8.48
CA ASP A 181 -25.40 -5.55 7.43
C ASP A 181 -24.77 -6.87 7.90
N ILE A 182 -23.74 -6.79 8.78
CA ILE A 182 -23.10 -7.95 9.40
C ILE A 182 -24.11 -8.71 10.28
N LEU A 183 -24.86 -7.99 11.11
CA LEU A 183 -25.85 -8.61 12.02
C LEU A 183 -27.01 -9.26 11.25
N ASP A 184 -27.48 -8.63 10.18
CA ASP A 184 -28.59 -9.13 9.37
C ASP A 184 -28.23 -10.43 8.61
N HIS A 185 -26.96 -10.67 8.34
CA HIS A 185 -26.49 -11.86 7.60
C HIS A 185 -25.71 -12.87 8.47
N ALA A 186 -25.54 -12.59 9.76
CA ALA A 186 -24.89 -13.50 10.71
C ALA A 186 -25.87 -14.51 11.35
N GLN A 187 -27.16 -14.40 11.01
CA GLN A 187 -28.21 -15.34 11.43
C GLN A 187 -28.52 -16.30 10.27
#